data_3c15228fb99cdfda5e523e357957a00a
#
_entry.id   3c15228fb99cdfda5e523e357957a00a
#
_cell.length_a   1.000
_cell.length_b   1.000
_cell.length_c   1.000
_cell.angle_alpha   90.00
_cell.angle_beta   90.00
_cell.angle_gamma   90.00
#
_symmetry.space_group_name_H-M   'P 1'
#
loop_
_entity.id
_entity.type
_entity.pdbx_description
1 polymer ?
#
loop_
_entity_poly.entity_id
_entity_poly.type
_entity_poly.pdbx_seq_one_letter_code
_entity_poly.pdbx_strand_id
1 'polypeptide(L)'
;MKKKVTTIQKFAWFYAGLFFFVVLLGYIPGLTWNGHLFGIFDIDPYDDLLHLASAIWAVFAAWYSLRYSIFYFKAFGFLYCLDGIVGLIFGNGYLDLAIFLHGIYVADLSTKTALNAPHIFIGGIALYIGFILSKKYK
;
A
#
# COMPACT_ATOMS: atom_id res chain seq x y z
N MET A 1 9.62 -32.43 5.25
CA MET A 1 10.19 -31.56 4.20
C MET A 1 9.74 -30.10 4.42
N LYS A 2 10.68 -29.15 4.54
CA LYS A 2 10.33 -27.73 4.59
C LYS A 2 9.82 -27.30 3.20
N LYS A 3 8.57 -26.87 3.11
CA LYS A 3 8.00 -26.31 1.86
C LYS A 3 8.88 -25.14 1.41
N LYS A 4 9.43 -25.21 0.20
CA LYS A 4 10.26 -24.14 -0.36
C LYS A 4 9.40 -22.90 -0.57
N VAL A 5 9.79 -21.77 0.02
CA VAL A 5 9.10 -20.48 -0.14
C VAL A 5 9.20 -20.03 -1.60
N THR A 6 8.06 -19.76 -2.23
CA THR A 6 8.00 -19.34 -3.63
C THR A 6 8.40 -17.86 -3.80
N THR A 7 8.73 -17.46 -5.02
CA THR A 7 9.04 -16.05 -5.33
C THR A 7 7.87 -15.12 -4.99
N ILE A 8 6.62 -15.53 -5.25
CA ILE A 8 5.44 -14.72 -4.90
C ILE A 8 5.34 -14.52 -3.39
N GLN A 9 5.57 -15.58 -2.59
CA GLN A 9 5.59 -15.45 -1.13
C GLN A 9 6.72 -14.53 -0.64
N LYS A 10 7.89 -14.57 -1.30
CA LYS A 10 8.99 -13.64 -0.98
C LYS A 10 8.59 -12.18 -1.24
N PHE A 11 7.89 -11.90 -2.33
CA PHE A 11 7.34 -10.58 -2.58
C PHE A 11 6.31 -10.17 -1.54
N ALA A 12 5.46 -11.08 -1.05
CA ALA A 12 4.53 -10.75 0.02
C ALA A 12 5.25 -10.44 1.34
N TRP A 13 6.33 -11.15 1.68
CA TRP A 13 7.21 -10.80 2.79
C TRP A 13 7.85 -9.42 2.61
N PHE A 14 8.28 -9.09 1.39
CA PHE A 14 8.83 -7.77 1.08
C PHE A 14 7.78 -6.66 1.26
N TYR A 15 6.55 -6.87 0.79
CA TYR A 15 5.45 -5.91 1.00
C TYR A 15 5.13 -5.72 2.49
N ALA A 16 5.12 -6.80 3.27
CA ALA A 16 4.96 -6.70 4.71
C ALA A 16 6.03 -5.81 5.35
N GLY A 17 7.30 -6.05 5.02
CA GLY A 17 8.42 -5.25 5.51
C GLY A 17 8.34 -3.79 5.06
N LEU A 18 7.97 -3.55 3.79
CA LEU A 18 7.80 -2.21 3.24
C LEU A 18 6.74 -1.41 4.00
N PHE A 19 5.56 -1.99 4.26
CA PHE A 19 4.48 -1.29 4.97
C PHE A 19 4.78 -1.07 6.45
N PHE A 20 5.42 -2.02 7.13
CA PHE A 20 5.93 -1.78 8.48
C PHE A 20 6.96 -0.65 8.50
N PHE A 21 7.85 -0.60 7.52
CA PHE A 21 8.86 0.46 7.41
C PHE A 21 8.20 1.82 7.16
N VAL A 22 7.21 1.91 6.29
CA VAL A 22 6.48 3.16 6.01
C VAL A 22 5.83 3.71 7.28
N VAL A 23 5.18 2.87 8.08
CA VAL A 23 4.62 3.29 9.39
C VAL A 23 5.73 3.80 10.31
N LEU A 24 6.84 3.08 10.41
CA LEU A 24 7.96 3.47 11.29
C LEU A 24 8.58 4.82 10.89
N LEU A 25 8.63 5.15 9.60
CA LEU A 25 9.20 6.42 9.12
C LEU A 25 8.50 7.63 9.75
N GLY A 26 7.19 7.57 9.98
CA GLY A 26 6.42 8.65 10.60
C GLY A 26 6.83 8.96 12.04
N TYR A 27 7.52 8.03 12.71
CA TYR A 27 7.95 8.15 14.12
C TYR A 27 9.45 8.39 14.28
N ILE A 28 10.21 8.53 13.20
CA ILE A 28 11.65 8.82 13.25
C ILE A 28 11.84 10.34 13.44
N PRO A 29 12.52 10.79 14.53
CA PRO A 29 12.82 12.20 14.72
C PRO A 29 13.61 12.78 13.54
N GLY A 30 13.22 13.99 13.10
CA GLY A 30 13.88 14.70 12.00
C GLY A 30 13.37 14.38 10.59
N LEU A 31 12.48 13.39 10.42
CA LEU A 31 11.84 13.10 9.14
C LEU A 31 10.47 13.77 8.96
N THR A 32 9.96 14.42 10.00
CA THR A 32 8.65 15.06 10.00
C THR A 32 8.78 16.56 10.20
N TRP A 33 8.06 17.32 9.36
CA TRP A 33 7.98 18.77 9.44
C TRP A 33 6.51 19.21 9.46
N ASN A 34 6.12 20.03 10.42
CA ASN A 34 4.76 20.54 10.59
C ASN A 34 3.67 19.43 10.59
N GLY A 35 3.98 18.28 11.18
CA GLY A 35 3.05 17.14 11.22
C GLY A 35 3.00 16.29 9.94
N HIS A 36 3.87 16.55 8.96
CA HIS A 36 3.94 15.82 7.71
C HIS A 36 5.28 15.08 7.57
N LEU A 37 5.23 13.80 7.23
CA LEU A 37 6.41 13.03 6.86
C LEU A 37 7.01 13.60 5.57
N PHE A 38 8.30 13.94 5.59
CA PHE A 38 9.01 14.65 4.51
C PHE A 38 8.36 15.98 4.10
N GLY A 39 7.52 16.58 4.96
CA GLY A 39 6.78 17.79 4.66
C GLY A 39 5.64 17.63 3.64
N ILE A 40 5.28 16.40 3.26
CA ILE A 40 4.31 16.11 2.19
C ILE A 40 3.17 15.22 2.70
N PHE A 41 3.48 14.11 3.38
CA PHE A 41 2.49 13.10 3.76
C PHE A 41 1.99 13.34 5.18
N ASP A 42 0.68 13.46 5.35
CA ASP A 42 0.05 13.56 6.66
C ASP A 42 0.38 12.34 7.51
N ILE A 43 0.70 12.58 8.79
CA ILE A 43 0.81 11.52 9.78
C ILE A 43 -0.56 11.39 10.44
N ASP A 44 -1.33 10.44 9.93
CA ASP A 44 -2.71 10.21 10.29
C ASP A 44 -2.86 8.79 10.86
N PRO A 45 -3.52 8.61 12.01
CA PRO A 45 -3.79 7.30 12.59
C PRO A 45 -4.53 6.34 11.63
N TYR A 46 -5.39 6.85 10.77
CA TYR A 46 -6.13 6.03 9.80
C TYR A 46 -5.22 5.51 8.69
N ASP A 47 -4.30 6.35 8.21
CA ASP A 47 -3.29 5.96 7.22
C ASP A 47 -2.29 4.96 7.80
N ASP A 48 -1.82 5.19 9.02
CA ASP A 48 -0.98 4.24 9.76
C ASP A 48 -1.69 2.89 9.96
N LEU A 49 -2.97 2.90 10.31
CA LEU A 49 -3.78 1.69 10.46
C LEU A 49 -3.94 0.95 9.14
N LEU A 50 -4.16 1.67 8.04
CA LEU A 50 -4.23 1.09 6.69
C LEU A 50 -2.92 0.39 6.32
N HIS A 51 -1.79 1.05 6.51
CA HIS A 51 -0.48 0.48 6.21
C HIS A 51 -0.16 -0.72 7.11
N LEU A 52 -0.46 -0.63 8.41
CA LEU A 52 -0.27 -1.74 9.35
C LEU A 52 -1.16 -2.94 9.01
N ALA A 53 -2.44 -2.72 8.70
CA ALA A 53 -3.36 -3.78 8.28
C ALA A 53 -2.88 -4.45 6.98
N SER A 54 -2.38 -3.66 6.03
CA SER A 54 -1.80 -4.15 4.77
C SER A 54 -0.56 -5.01 5.00
N ALA A 55 0.31 -4.60 5.95
CA ALA A 55 1.49 -5.37 6.35
C ALA A 55 1.11 -6.70 7.00
N ILE A 56 0.17 -6.69 7.94
CA ILE A 56 -0.31 -7.89 8.63
C ILE A 56 -0.94 -8.88 7.62
N TRP A 57 -1.76 -8.38 6.72
CA TRP A 57 -2.35 -9.21 5.67
C TRP A 57 -1.29 -9.84 4.76
N ALA A 58 -0.26 -9.08 4.38
CA ALA A 58 0.87 -9.59 3.61
C ALA A 58 1.63 -10.70 4.35
N VAL A 59 1.87 -10.54 5.67
CA VAL A 59 2.48 -11.57 6.52
C VAL A 59 1.68 -12.87 6.49
N PHE A 60 0.37 -12.78 6.75
CA PHE A 60 -0.50 -13.96 6.73
C PHE A 60 -0.51 -14.63 5.36
N ALA A 61 -0.62 -13.86 4.28
CA ALA A 61 -0.62 -14.39 2.93
C ALA A 61 0.70 -15.10 2.58
N ALA A 62 1.83 -14.49 2.93
CA ALA A 62 3.16 -15.05 2.70
C ALA A 62 3.40 -16.33 3.48
N TRP A 63 2.98 -16.35 4.75
CA TRP A 63 3.16 -17.48 5.66
C TRP A 63 2.27 -18.66 5.32
N TYR A 64 1.01 -18.40 5.00
CA TYR A 64 0.02 -19.46 4.83
C TYR A 64 0.22 -20.27 3.55
N SER A 65 0.24 -19.63 2.37
CA SER A 65 0.46 -20.36 1.11
C SER A 65 0.68 -19.44 -0.11
N LEU A 66 1.19 -20.06 -1.19
CA LEU A 66 1.27 -19.43 -2.49
C LEU A 66 -0.08 -18.90 -2.99
N ARG A 67 -1.17 -19.66 -2.81
CA ARG A 67 -2.52 -19.29 -3.25
C ARG A 67 -2.98 -18.00 -2.54
N TYR A 68 -2.76 -17.88 -1.23
CA TYR A 68 -3.10 -16.69 -0.46
C TYR A 68 -2.22 -15.50 -0.84
N SER A 69 -0.94 -15.71 -1.12
CA SER A 69 -0.05 -14.65 -1.61
C SER A 69 -0.51 -14.11 -2.98
N ILE A 70 -0.92 -14.98 -3.91
CA ILE A 70 -1.47 -14.56 -5.20
C ILE A 70 -2.77 -13.77 -5.01
N PHE A 71 -3.66 -14.24 -4.14
CA PHE A 71 -4.91 -13.54 -3.83
C PHE A 71 -4.63 -12.16 -3.21
N TYR A 72 -3.71 -12.09 -2.25
CA TYR A 72 -3.27 -10.84 -1.64
C TYR A 72 -2.86 -9.82 -2.72
N PHE A 73 -1.95 -10.19 -3.62
CA PHE A 73 -1.48 -9.27 -4.65
C PHE A 73 -2.56 -8.81 -5.61
N LYS A 74 -3.52 -9.66 -5.94
CA LYS A 74 -4.65 -9.28 -6.80
C LYS A 74 -5.60 -8.32 -6.10
N ALA A 75 -6.05 -8.66 -4.91
CA ALA A 75 -7.01 -7.86 -4.15
C ALA A 75 -6.39 -6.56 -3.66
N PHE A 76 -5.20 -6.63 -3.03
CA PHE A 76 -4.44 -5.46 -2.59
C PHE A 76 -4.14 -4.52 -3.75
N GLY A 77 -3.63 -5.06 -4.87
CA GLY A 77 -3.28 -4.26 -6.03
C GLY A 77 -4.47 -3.51 -6.60
N PHE A 78 -5.63 -4.16 -6.70
CA PHE A 78 -6.86 -3.52 -7.14
C PHE A 78 -7.29 -2.41 -6.18
N LEU A 79 -7.33 -2.68 -4.88
CA LEU A 79 -7.76 -1.72 -3.86
C LEU A 79 -6.85 -0.48 -3.82
N TYR A 80 -5.53 -0.67 -3.83
CA TYR A 80 -4.58 0.45 -3.79
C TYR A 80 -4.50 1.25 -5.09
N CYS A 81 -4.57 0.59 -6.25
CA CYS A 81 -4.65 1.32 -7.51
C CYS A 81 -5.91 2.17 -7.59
N LEU A 82 -7.06 1.61 -7.20
CA LEU A 82 -8.32 2.35 -7.20
C LEU A 82 -8.27 3.52 -6.22
N ASP A 83 -7.72 3.31 -5.03
CA ASP A 83 -7.53 4.35 -4.03
C ASP A 83 -6.68 5.52 -4.56
N GLY A 84 -5.55 5.20 -5.18
CA GLY A 84 -4.69 6.22 -5.79
C GLY A 84 -5.37 6.96 -6.94
N ILE A 85 -6.18 6.28 -7.76
CA ILE A 85 -6.97 6.92 -8.83
C ILE A 85 -8.03 7.85 -8.24
N VAL A 86 -8.77 7.40 -7.24
CA VAL A 86 -9.78 8.22 -6.53
C VAL A 86 -9.10 9.44 -5.91
N GLY A 87 -7.98 9.26 -5.23
CA GLY A 87 -7.19 10.35 -4.65
C GLY A 87 -6.66 11.33 -5.70
N LEU A 88 -6.24 10.84 -6.88
CA LEU A 88 -5.79 11.70 -7.96
C LEU A 88 -6.93 12.59 -8.52
N ILE A 89 -8.13 12.05 -8.59
CA ILE A 89 -9.32 12.79 -9.07
C ILE A 89 -9.83 13.76 -8.01
N PHE A 90 -10.07 13.27 -6.79
CA PHE A 90 -10.76 13.98 -5.72
C PHE A 90 -9.84 14.59 -4.66
N GLY A 91 -8.55 14.34 -4.70
CA GLY A 91 -7.56 14.81 -3.73
C GLY A 91 -7.37 13.88 -2.55
N ASN A 92 -8.43 13.23 -2.07
CA ASN A 92 -8.40 12.24 -0.99
C ASN A 92 -8.75 10.84 -1.50
N GLY A 93 -8.04 9.83 -1.01
CA GLY A 93 -8.34 8.42 -1.23
C GLY A 93 -9.49 7.93 -0.35
N TYR A 94 -9.84 6.66 -0.49
CA TYR A 94 -10.94 6.05 0.28
C TYR A 94 -10.49 5.01 1.29
N LEU A 95 -9.31 4.39 1.11
CA LEU A 95 -8.85 3.30 1.97
C LEU A 95 -8.51 3.75 3.40
N ASP A 96 -7.96 4.95 3.54
CA ASP A 96 -7.69 5.61 4.81
C ASP A 96 -8.89 6.39 5.34
N LEU A 97 -10.05 6.28 4.68
CA LEU A 97 -11.29 6.99 4.97
C LEU A 97 -11.23 8.51 4.71
N ALA A 98 -10.14 9.06 4.17
CA ALA A 98 -9.95 10.50 4.03
C ALA A 98 -11.07 11.18 3.25
N ILE A 99 -11.51 10.60 2.11
CA ILE A 99 -12.60 11.18 1.32
C ILE A 99 -13.93 11.23 2.07
N PHE A 100 -14.19 10.27 2.96
CA PHE A 100 -15.43 10.22 3.75
C PHE A 100 -15.39 11.16 4.95
N LEU A 101 -14.21 11.36 5.55
CA LEU A 101 -14.04 12.20 6.73
C LEU A 101 -13.83 13.67 6.38
N HIS A 102 -13.14 13.94 5.28
CA HIS A 102 -12.69 15.29 4.91
C HIS A 102 -13.25 15.77 3.55
N GLY A 103 -13.91 14.89 2.79
CA GLY A 103 -14.47 15.22 1.48
C GLY A 103 -13.40 15.40 0.41
N ILE A 104 -13.72 16.21 -0.60
CA ILE A 104 -12.82 16.51 -1.71
C ILE A 104 -11.74 17.49 -1.25
N TYR A 105 -10.47 17.12 -1.48
CA TYR A 105 -9.34 18.01 -1.25
C TYR A 105 -8.94 18.73 -2.54
N VAL A 106 -9.17 20.03 -2.56
CA VAL A 106 -8.83 20.87 -3.72
C VAL A 106 -7.35 21.23 -3.66
N ALA A 107 -6.56 20.62 -4.54
CA ALA A 107 -5.13 20.88 -4.69
C ALA A 107 -4.76 20.91 -6.18
N ASP A 108 -3.60 21.46 -6.49
CA ASP A 108 -3.05 21.38 -7.83
C ASP A 108 -2.68 19.92 -8.21
N LEU A 109 -2.51 19.69 -9.51
CA LEU A 109 -2.23 18.33 -10.03
C LEU A 109 -0.91 17.78 -9.50
N SER A 110 0.10 18.61 -9.29
CA SER A 110 1.40 18.19 -8.77
C SER A 110 1.26 17.64 -7.35
N THR A 111 0.55 18.34 -6.49
CA THR A 111 0.27 17.90 -5.10
C THR A 111 -0.54 16.62 -5.09
N LYS A 112 -1.64 16.55 -5.86
CA LYS A 112 -2.45 15.33 -5.95
C LYS A 112 -1.62 14.13 -6.45
N THR A 113 -0.75 14.35 -7.42
CA THR A 113 0.13 13.30 -7.95
C THR A 113 1.12 12.83 -6.90
N ALA A 114 1.77 13.75 -6.20
CA ALA A 114 2.74 13.41 -5.14
C ALA A 114 2.10 12.56 -4.03
N LEU A 115 0.87 12.90 -3.62
CA LEU A 115 0.16 12.20 -2.55
C LEU A 115 -0.36 10.81 -2.97
N ASN A 116 -0.79 10.64 -4.22
CA ASN A 116 -1.55 9.46 -4.65
C ASN A 116 -0.78 8.53 -5.60
N ALA A 117 0.27 9.01 -6.29
CA ALA A 117 1.11 8.18 -7.14
C ALA A 117 1.73 6.96 -6.41
N PRO A 118 2.17 7.05 -5.15
CA PRO A 118 2.67 5.88 -4.44
C PRO A 118 1.66 4.73 -4.37
N HIS A 119 0.38 5.01 -4.16
CA HIS A 119 -0.68 3.99 -4.11
C HIS A 119 -0.91 3.35 -5.48
N ILE A 120 -0.93 4.14 -6.55
CA ILE A 120 -1.05 3.63 -7.93
C ILE A 120 0.15 2.75 -8.27
N PHE A 121 1.36 3.18 -7.91
CA PHE A 121 2.60 2.48 -8.24
C PHE A 121 2.71 1.14 -7.49
N ILE A 122 2.52 1.16 -6.19
CA ILE A 122 2.55 -0.04 -5.33
C ILE A 122 1.41 -1.01 -5.70
N GLY A 123 0.21 -0.48 -5.95
CA GLY A 123 -0.93 -1.27 -6.39
C GLY A 123 -0.70 -1.88 -7.79
N GLY A 124 -0.13 -1.12 -8.72
CA GLY A 124 0.21 -1.59 -10.07
C GLY A 124 1.23 -2.72 -10.07
N ILE A 125 2.29 -2.60 -9.27
CA ILE A 125 3.27 -3.68 -9.09
C ILE A 125 2.60 -4.92 -8.49
N ALA A 126 1.72 -4.75 -7.50
CA ALA A 126 0.99 -5.85 -6.91
C ALA A 126 0.10 -6.56 -7.94
N LEU A 127 -0.61 -5.83 -8.79
CA LEU A 127 -1.41 -6.40 -9.88
C LEU A 127 -0.54 -7.19 -10.87
N TYR A 128 0.62 -6.66 -11.24
CA TYR A 128 1.57 -7.36 -12.09
C TYR A 128 2.02 -8.68 -11.46
N ILE A 129 2.39 -8.66 -10.18
CA ILE A 129 2.76 -9.88 -9.45
C ILE A 129 1.59 -10.86 -9.40
N GLY A 130 0.39 -10.39 -9.05
CA GLY A 130 -0.79 -11.23 -8.87
C GLY A 130 -1.37 -11.80 -10.17
N PHE A 131 -1.30 -11.09 -11.29
CA PHE A 131 -1.91 -11.50 -12.55
C PHE A 131 -0.91 -12.01 -13.60
N ILE A 132 0.31 -11.48 -13.63
CA ILE A 132 1.30 -11.82 -14.67
C ILE A 132 2.33 -12.80 -14.12
N LEU A 133 3.08 -12.43 -13.08
CA LEU A 133 4.13 -13.30 -12.54
C LEU A 133 3.57 -14.60 -11.96
N SER A 134 2.35 -14.58 -11.43
CA SER A 134 1.72 -15.75 -10.86
C SER A 134 1.36 -16.84 -11.89
N LYS A 135 1.28 -16.48 -13.18
CA LYS A 135 0.93 -17.44 -14.26
C LYS A 135 1.88 -18.63 -14.33
N LYS A 136 3.15 -18.44 -13.98
CA LYS A 136 4.15 -19.53 -13.97
C LYS A 136 3.96 -20.57 -12.86
N TYR A 137 2.97 -20.36 -11.98
CA TYR A 137 2.65 -21.26 -10.87
C TYR A 137 1.26 -21.91 -11.02
N LYS A 138 0.61 -21.73 -12.16
CA LYS A 138 -0.69 -22.36 -12.49
C LYS A 138 -0.53 -23.72 -13.14
#